data_aa9a7322b0fb77519fa1ad8476b06263
#
_entry.id   aa9a7322b0fb77519fa1ad8476b06263
#
_cell.length_a   1.000
_cell.length_b   1.000
_cell.length_c   1.000
_cell.angle_alpha   90.00
_cell.angle_beta   90.00
_cell.angle_gamma   90.00
#
_symmetry.space_group_name_H-M   'P 1'
#
loop_
_entity.id
_entity.type
_entity.pdbx_description
1 polymer ?
#
loop_
_entity_poly.entity_id
_entity_poly.type
_entity_poly.pdbx_seq_one_letter_code
_entity_poly.pdbx_strand_id
1 'polypeptide(L)' 'LLNVRFAGGDNPNEHPAVKEASERVTAAMAGRGRVLLRKSGTEPLVRVMVEGEDETQVRGYAEELAKLVTEVCA' A
#
# COMPACT_ATOMS: atom_id res chain seq x y z
N LEU A 1 7.59 6.22 -0.57
CA LEU A 1 7.68 5.15 0.44
C LEU A 1 7.05 5.59 1.75
N LEU A 2 6.05 4.88 2.20
CA LEU A 2 5.40 5.13 3.46
C LEU A 2 5.45 3.88 4.33
N ASN A 3 5.67 4.08 5.62
CA ASN A 3 5.63 3.00 6.60
C ASN A 3 4.32 3.14 7.38
N VAL A 4 3.53 2.07 7.39
CA VAL A 4 2.24 2.07 8.09
C VAL A 4 2.28 1.06 9.23
N ARG A 5 2.08 1.53 10.44
CA ARG A 5 1.98 0.65 11.60
C ARG A 5 0.55 0.12 11.72
N PHE A 6 0.42 -1.12 12.11
CA PHE A 6 -0.90 -1.70 12.38
C PHE A 6 -0.90 -2.39 13.75
N ALA A 7 -2.10 -2.66 14.25
CA ALA A 7 -2.27 -3.14 15.63
C ALA A 7 -1.89 -4.61 15.86
N GLY A 8 -1.33 -5.24 14.86
CA GLY A 8 -1.03 -6.67 14.91
C GLY A 8 -2.18 -7.49 14.39
N GLY A 9 -2.05 -8.79 14.41
CA GLY A 9 -3.05 -9.70 13.85
C GLY A 9 -2.68 -10.12 12.44
N ASP A 10 -3.68 -10.23 11.57
CA ASP A 10 -3.48 -10.72 10.23
C ASP A 10 -2.66 -9.77 9.36
N ASN A 11 -1.94 -10.34 8.41
CA ASN A 11 -1.16 -9.58 7.46
C ASN A 11 -2.11 -8.74 6.56
N PRO A 12 -2.02 -7.39 6.61
CA PRO A 12 -2.90 -6.54 5.79
C PRO A 12 -2.78 -6.81 4.29
N ASN A 13 -1.62 -7.27 3.83
CA ASN A 13 -1.41 -7.59 2.42
C ASN A 13 -2.31 -8.72 1.93
N GLU A 14 -2.82 -9.54 2.82
CA GLU A 14 -3.73 -10.63 2.50
C GLU A 14 -5.19 -10.20 2.50
N HIS A 15 -5.47 -9.00 2.99
CA HIS A 15 -6.84 -8.49 3.04
C HIS A 15 -7.34 -8.19 1.63
N PRO A 16 -8.54 -8.69 1.25
CA PRO A 16 -9.06 -8.49 -0.10
C PRO A 16 -9.16 -7.03 -0.55
N ALA A 17 -9.53 -6.13 0.36
CA ALA A 17 -9.63 -4.71 0.04
C ALA A 17 -8.28 -4.10 -0.31
N VAL A 18 -7.22 -4.53 0.38
CA VAL A 18 -5.87 -4.05 0.12
C VAL A 18 -5.37 -4.58 -1.23
N LYS A 19 -5.60 -5.87 -1.50
CA LYS A 19 -5.23 -6.47 -2.78
C LYS A 19 -5.93 -5.78 -3.95
N GLU A 20 -7.22 -5.56 -3.81
CA GLU A 20 -8.02 -4.90 -4.84
C GLU A 20 -7.53 -3.48 -5.10
N ALA A 21 -7.28 -2.72 -4.04
CA ALA A 21 -6.79 -1.35 -4.16
C ALA A 21 -5.42 -1.30 -4.83
N SER A 22 -4.53 -2.22 -4.46
CA SER A 22 -3.20 -2.33 -5.06
C SER A 22 -3.28 -2.60 -6.56
N GLU A 23 -4.15 -3.53 -6.96
CA GLU A 23 -4.36 -3.86 -8.36
C GLU A 23 -4.96 -2.67 -9.13
N ARG A 24 -5.91 -1.98 -8.53
CA ARG A 24 -6.55 -0.81 -9.12
C ARG A 24 -5.53 0.30 -9.36
N VAL A 25 -4.69 0.58 -8.38
CA VAL A 25 -3.65 1.61 -8.51
C VAL A 25 -2.64 1.23 -9.58
N THR A 26 -2.21 -0.03 -9.60
CA THR A 26 -1.28 -0.53 -10.62
C THR A 26 -1.87 -0.38 -12.02
N ALA A 27 -3.14 -0.71 -12.18
CA ALA A 27 -3.83 -0.57 -13.46
C ALA A 27 -3.97 0.90 -13.86
N ALA A 28 -4.23 1.78 -12.90
CA ALA A 28 -4.36 3.21 -13.17
C ALA A 28 -3.05 3.83 -13.67
N MET A 29 -1.92 3.27 -13.26
CA MET A 29 -0.61 3.73 -13.74
C MET A 29 -0.25 3.18 -15.12
N ALA A 30 -1.04 2.25 -15.65
CA ALA A 30 -0.93 1.76 -17.03
C ALA A 30 0.47 1.29 -17.44
N GLY A 31 1.15 0.58 -16.54
CA GLY A 31 2.49 0.08 -16.80
C GLY A 31 3.62 1.09 -16.60
N ARG A 32 3.27 2.32 -16.22
CA ARG A 32 4.25 3.39 -15.98
C ARG A 32 4.70 3.47 -14.54
N GLY A 33 4.24 2.54 -13.71
CA GLY A 33 4.58 2.51 -12.31
C GLY A 33 4.23 1.18 -11.70
N ARG A 34 4.51 1.04 -10.42
CA ARG A 34 4.20 -0.20 -9.71
C ARG A 34 3.96 0.07 -8.23
N VAL A 35 3.29 -0.87 -7.59
CA VAL A 35 2.98 -0.84 -6.17
C VAL A 35 3.61 -2.06 -5.51
N LEU A 36 4.28 -1.83 -4.40
CA LEU A 36 4.82 -2.89 -3.56
C LEU A 36 4.34 -2.68 -2.13
N LEU A 37 3.74 -3.71 -1.57
CA LEU A 37 3.30 -3.71 -0.18
C LEU A 37 4.04 -4.85 0.53
N ARG A 38 4.87 -4.51 1.51
CA ARG A 38 5.69 -5.50 2.20
C ARG A 38 5.52 -5.37 3.71
N LYS A 39 5.24 -6.48 4.34
CA LYS A 39 5.19 -6.56 5.79
C LYS A 39 6.60 -6.69 6.34
N SER A 40 6.91 -5.93 7.40
CA SER A 40 8.16 -6.10 8.12
C SER A 40 8.17 -7.46 8.83
N GLY A 41 9.31 -8.12 8.86
CA GLY A 41 9.45 -9.41 9.54
C GLY A 41 9.50 -9.31 11.05
N THR A 42 9.82 -8.14 11.61
CA THR A 42 10.07 -7.98 13.05
C THR A 42 9.10 -7.03 13.75
N GLU A 43 8.42 -6.17 13.00
CA GLU A 43 7.51 -5.18 13.55
C GLU A 43 6.16 -5.24 12.88
N PRO A 44 5.06 -4.83 13.57
CA PRO A 44 3.75 -4.75 12.93
C PRO A 44 3.68 -3.53 12.02
N LEU A 45 4.40 -3.60 10.94
CA LEU A 45 4.62 -2.49 10.02
C LEU A 45 4.51 -2.99 8.58
N VAL A 46 3.78 -2.24 7.76
CA VAL A 46 3.71 -2.49 6.32
C VAL A 46 4.39 -1.34 5.59
N ARG A 47 5.28 -1.68 4.69
CA ARG A 47 5.90 -0.69 3.81
C ARG A 47 5.07 -0.55 2.57
N VAL A 48 4.58 0.65 2.32
CA VAL A 48 3.83 0.99 1.11
C VAL A 48 4.79 1.72 0.18
N MET A 49 5.12 1.09 -0.93
CA MET A 49 5.99 1.68 -1.93
C MET A 49 5.23 1.82 -3.24
N VAL A 50 5.18 3.04 -3.76
CA VAL A 50 4.60 3.32 -5.07
C VAL A 50 5.66 4.02 -5.89
N GLU A 51 5.91 3.50 -7.09
CA GLU A 51 6.83 4.11 -8.05
C GLU A 51 6.06 4.50 -9.29
N GLY A 52 6.42 5.61 -9.91
CA GLY A 52 5.77 6.07 -11.13
C GLY A 52 6.43 7.33 -11.66
N GLU A 53 5.99 7.77 -12.82
CA GLU A 53 6.54 8.95 -13.49
C GLU A 53 6.08 10.27 -12.89
N ASP A 54 4.86 10.32 -12.36
CA ASP A 54 4.27 11.52 -11.81
C ASP A 54 4.34 11.50 -10.28
N GLU A 55 5.17 12.33 -9.69
CA GLU A 55 5.37 12.38 -8.25
C GLU A 55 4.10 12.70 -7.47
N THR A 56 3.27 13.58 -7.98
CA THR A 56 2.01 13.95 -7.34
C THR A 56 1.06 12.76 -7.31
N GLN A 57 0.96 12.06 -8.43
CA GLN A 57 0.13 10.86 -8.55
C GLN A 57 0.64 9.75 -7.63
N VAL A 58 1.95 9.52 -7.62
CA VAL A 58 2.59 8.51 -6.77
C VAL A 58 2.31 8.79 -5.31
N ARG A 59 2.47 10.03 -4.89
CA ARG A 59 2.21 10.42 -3.51
C ARG A 59 0.74 10.19 -3.13
N GLY A 60 -0.17 10.58 -3.99
CA GLY A 60 -1.60 10.38 -3.75
C GLY A 60 -1.97 8.91 -3.59
N TYR A 61 -1.44 8.06 -4.44
CA TYR A 61 -1.67 6.61 -4.34
C TYR A 61 -1.05 6.01 -3.10
N ALA A 62 0.16 6.43 -2.75
CA ALA A 62 0.81 5.93 -1.54
C ALA A 62 0.01 6.30 -0.29
N GLU A 63 -0.48 7.52 -0.21
CA GLU A 63 -1.31 7.96 0.91
C GLU A 63 -2.64 7.22 0.96
N GLU A 64 -3.26 7.00 -0.19
CA GLU A 64 -4.51 6.26 -0.29
C GLU A 64 -4.34 4.82 0.22
N LEU A 65 -3.29 4.14 -0.22
CA LEU A 65 -3.01 2.78 0.21
C LEU A 65 -2.65 2.71 1.68
N ALA A 66 -1.86 3.67 2.17
CA ALA A 66 -1.50 3.74 3.57
C ALA A 66 -2.73 3.92 4.46
N LYS A 67 -3.63 4.79 4.06
CA LYS A 67 -4.89 5.02 4.77
C LYS A 67 -5.74 3.76 4.81
N LEU A 68 -5.84 3.07 3.68
CA LEU A 68 -6.62 1.84 3.59
C LEU A 68 -6.04 0.75 4.49
N VAL A 69 -4.73 0.57 4.48
CA VAL A 69 -4.06 -0.40 5.36
C VAL A 69 -4.36 -0.08 6.83
N THR A 70 -4.29 1.20 7.20
CA THR A 70 -4.61 1.63 8.55
C THR A 70 -6.06 1.29 8.92
N GLU A 71 -6.99 1.52 8.00
CA GLU A 71 -8.41 1.26 8.24
C GLU A 71 -8.72 -0.23 8.39
N VAL A 72 -8.13 -1.08 7.57
CA VAL A 72 -8.41 -2.52 7.65
C VAL A 72 -7.73 -3.20 8.82
N CYS A 73 -6.74 -2.55 9.41
CA CYS A 73 -6.00 -3.08 10.57
C CYS A 73 -6.41 -2.44 11.89
N ALA A 74 -7.36 -1.54 11.84
CA ALA A 74 -7.82 -0.85 13.04
C ALA A 74 -8.61 -1.76 13.99
#